data_17e446eb6b85c5e8c2d79ab5da43fdb8
#
_entry.id   17e446eb6b85c5e8c2d79ab5da43fdb8
#
_cell.length_a   1.000
_cell.length_b   1.000
_cell.length_c   1.000
_cell.angle_alpha   90.00
_cell.angle_beta   90.00
_cell.angle_gamma   90.00
#
_symmetry.space_group_name_H-M   'P 1'
#
loop_
_entity.id
_entity.type
_entity.pdbx_description
1 polymer ?
#
loop_
_entity_poly.entity_id
_entity_poly.type
_entity_poly.pdbx_seq_one_letter_code
_entity_poly.pdbx_strand_id
1 'polypeptide(L)' 'MIIVKTYRGHIRNWEELCERLGIDLTLSREEREHEILIKAYQTWGCEMADHMHGMFAFALWDEEEQKLFCLR' A
#
# COMPACT_ATOMS: atom_id res chain seq x y z
N MET A 1 -5.87 -11.05 -7.18
CA MET A 1 -4.71 -10.23 -7.58
C MET A 1 -4.99 -8.76 -7.38
N ILE A 2 -4.05 -8.03 -6.82
CA ILE A 2 -4.22 -6.61 -6.53
C ILE A 2 -3.25 -5.82 -7.39
N ILE A 3 -3.77 -4.83 -8.09
CA ILE A 3 -2.99 -4.01 -9.01
C ILE A 3 -3.00 -2.56 -8.53
N VAL A 4 -1.81 -1.97 -8.42
CA VAL A 4 -1.69 -0.54 -8.10
C VAL A 4 -1.89 0.24 -9.39
N LYS A 5 -3.00 0.96 -9.49
CA LYS A 5 -3.32 1.75 -10.68
C LYS A 5 -2.62 3.09 -10.68
N THR A 6 -2.55 3.73 -9.52
CA THR A 6 -1.85 4.99 -9.38
C THR A 6 -1.42 5.17 -7.92
N TYR A 7 -0.32 5.87 -7.73
CA TYR A 7 0.17 6.20 -6.40
C TYR A 7 0.98 7.48 -6.46
N ARG A 8 0.68 8.39 -5.55
CA ARG A 8 1.40 9.66 -5.41
C ARG A 8 1.63 9.96 -3.94
N GLY A 9 2.72 10.63 -3.65
CA GLY A 9 3.01 11.11 -2.32
C GLY A 9 4.08 10.31 -1.62
N HIS A 10 3.99 10.29 -0.30
CA HIS A 10 5.02 9.68 0.53
C HIS A 10 4.41 9.08 1.79
N ILE A 11 4.78 7.85 2.08
CA ILE A 11 4.38 7.13 3.29
C ILE A 11 5.48 7.33 4.32
N ARG A 12 5.21 8.08 5.39
CA ARG A 12 6.24 8.41 6.39
C ARG A 12 6.65 7.22 7.25
N ASN A 13 5.69 6.39 7.61
CA ASN A 13 5.96 5.24 8.47
C ASN A 13 6.25 3.97 7.68
N TRP A 14 6.93 4.10 6.53
CA TRP A 14 7.22 2.97 5.65
C TRP A 14 8.07 1.89 6.36
N GLU A 15 8.99 2.30 7.22
CA GLU A 15 9.83 1.34 7.93
C GLU A 15 9.02 0.45 8.84
N GLU A 16 8.10 1.05 9.60
CA GLU A 16 7.20 0.31 10.46
C GLU A 16 6.32 -0.65 9.66
N LEU A 17 5.80 -0.18 8.54
CA LEU A 17 4.95 -1.00 7.69
C LEU A 17 5.73 -2.16 7.05
N CYS A 18 6.95 -1.92 6.62
CA CYS A 18 7.79 -2.98 6.08
C CYS A 18 8.05 -4.07 7.13
N GLU A 19 8.30 -3.67 8.36
CA GLU A 19 8.52 -4.60 9.45
C GLU A 19 7.27 -5.43 9.74
N ARG A 20 6.12 -4.77 9.82
CA ARG A 20 4.85 -5.44 10.10
C ARG A 20 4.41 -6.37 8.97
N LEU A 21 4.65 -5.96 7.73
CA LEU A 21 4.18 -6.70 6.56
C LEU A 21 5.22 -7.66 5.99
N GLY A 22 6.42 -7.68 6.57
CA GLY A 22 7.47 -8.59 6.11
C GLY A 22 8.05 -8.21 4.75
N ILE A 23 8.17 -6.92 4.48
CA ILE A 23 8.67 -6.41 3.20
C ILE A 23 10.19 -6.21 3.28
N ASP A 24 10.89 -6.61 2.23
CA ASP A 24 12.34 -6.49 2.13
C ASP A 24 12.75 -5.01 2.06
N LEU A 25 13.57 -4.57 3.02
CA LEU A 25 14.05 -3.20 3.09
C LEU A 25 15.10 -2.86 2.03
N THR A 26 15.60 -3.86 1.32
CA THR A 26 16.59 -3.64 0.25
C THR A 26 15.97 -3.24 -1.08
N LEU A 27 14.65 -3.29 -1.17
CA LEU A 27 13.94 -2.89 -2.38
C LEU A 27 14.08 -1.38 -2.63
N SER A 28 13.98 -0.98 -3.89
CA SER A 28 13.96 0.44 -4.22
C SER A 28 12.74 1.10 -3.58
N ARG A 29 12.76 2.43 -3.50
CA ARG A 29 11.64 3.16 -2.91
C ARG A 29 10.32 2.85 -3.61
N GLU A 30 10.30 2.85 -4.94
CA GLU A 30 9.09 2.57 -5.70
C GLU A 30 8.59 1.16 -5.47
N GLU A 31 9.46 0.18 -5.54
CA GLU A 31 9.09 -1.21 -5.30
C GLU A 31 8.59 -1.42 -3.88
N ARG A 32 9.26 -0.80 -2.92
CA ARG A 32 8.89 -0.89 -1.52
C ARG A 32 7.50 -0.31 -1.26
N GLU A 33 7.21 0.86 -1.82
CA GLU A 33 5.92 1.50 -1.64
C GLU A 33 4.80 0.71 -2.30
N HIS A 34 5.06 0.14 -3.48
CA HIS A 34 4.09 -0.74 -4.15
C HIS A 34 3.80 -1.97 -3.30
N GLU A 35 4.82 -2.59 -2.74
CA GLU A 35 4.65 -3.75 -1.88
C GLU A 35 3.86 -3.40 -0.62
N ILE A 36 4.11 -2.24 -0.05
CA ILE A 36 3.38 -1.77 1.12
C ILE A 36 1.89 -1.66 0.79
N LEU A 37 1.55 -1.03 -0.32
CA LEU A 37 0.15 -0.87 -0.71
C LEU A 37 -0.55 -2.21 -0.88
N ILE A 38 0.08 -3.12 -1.61
CA ILE A 38 -0.51 -4.42 -1.90
C ILE A 38 -0.67 -5.25 -0.63
N LYS A 39 0.39 -5.35 0.16
CA LYS A 39 0.35 -6.16 1.38
C LYS A 39 -0.53 -5.56 2.47
N ALA A 40 -0.56 -4.24 2.57
CA ALA A 40 -1.44 -3.57 3.52
C ALA A 40 -2.91 -3.84 3.19
N TYR A 41 -3.25 -3.77 1.91
CA TYR A 41 -4.61 -4.07 1.48
C TYR A 41 -4.96 -5.53 1.74
N GLN A 42 -4.06 -6.45 1.48
CA GLN A 42 -4.28 -7.87 1.73
C GLN A 42 -4.44 -8.19 3.21
N THR A 43 -3.73 -7.45 4.06
CA THR A 43 -3.74 -7.67 5.51
C THR A 43 -4.90 -6.96 6.21
N TRP A 44 -5.14 -5.71 5.86
CA TRP A 44 -6.09 -4.85 6.56
C TRP A 44 -7.31 -4.47 5.74
N GLY A 45 -7.31 -4.75 4.45
CA GLY A 45 -8.41 -4.36 3.58
C GLY A 45 -8.59 -2.85 3.55
N CYS A 46 -9.82 -2.40 3.60
CA CYS A 46 -10.12 -0.96 3.56
C CYS A 46 -9.63 -0.20 4.80
N GLU A 47 -9.25 -0.91 5.86
CA GLU A 47 -8.72 -0.30 7.08
C GLU A 47 -7.24 0.05 6.97
N MET A 48 -6.60 -0.28 5.84
CA MET A 48 -5.18 -0.03 5.65
C MET A 48 -4.80 1.44 5.89
N ALA A 49 -5.69 2.36 5.57
CA ALA A 49 -5.43 3.78 5.74
C ALA A 49 -5.18 4.16 7.21
N ASP A 50 -5.79 3.44 8.14
CA ASP A 50 -5.62 3.70 9.57
C ASP A 50 -4.21 3.35 10.06
N HIS A 51 -3.50 2.52 9.31
CA HIS A 51 -2.16 2.08 9.67
C HIS A 51 -1.06 2.83 8.92
N MET A 52 -1.44 3.67 7.95
CA MET A 52 -0.50 4.40 7.11
C MET A 52 -0.48 5.88 7.46
N HIS A 53 0.71 6.43 7.62
CA HIS A 53 0.88 7.83 7.97
C HIS A 53 1.69 8.55 6.89
N GLY A 54 1.25 9.75 6.55
CA GLY A 54 1.93 10.55 5.55
C GLY A 54 0.94 11.30 4.68
N MET A 55 1.45 11.82 3.56
CA MET A 55 0.61 12.48 2.55
C MET A 55 0.70 11.64 1.28
N PHE A 56 -0.40 10.99 0.94
CA PHE A 56 -0.44 10.12 -0.23
C PHE A 56 -1.84 10.01 -0.81
N ALA A 57 -1.89 9.60 -2.06
CA ALA A 57 -3.12 9.26 -2.75
C ALA A 57 -2.84 8.05 -3.63
N PHE A 58 -3.74 7.10 -3.68
CA PHE A 58 -3.55 5.92 -4.49
C PHE A 58 -4.88 5.31 -4.93
N ALA A 59 -4.80 4.44 -5.92
CA ALA A 59 -5.94 3.63 -6.37
C ALA A 59 -5.47 2.21 -6.58
N LEU A 60 -6.18 1.27 -6.00
CA LEU A 60 -5.90 -0.16 -6.12
C LEU A 60 -7.09 -0.84 -6.80
N TRP A 61 -6.79 -1.78 -7.69
CA TRP A 61 -7.79 -2.63 -8.31
C TRP A 61 -7.69 -4.03 -7.71
N ASP A 62 -8.79 -4.50 -7.15
CA ASP A 62 -8.89 -5.84 -6.59
C ASP A 62 -9.67 -6.71 -7.58
N GLU A 63 -8.95 -7.59 -8.29
CA GLU A 63 -9.58 -8.45 -9.30
C GLU A 63 -10.49 -9.51 -8.71
N GLU A 64 -10.20 -10.01 -7.53
CA GLU A 64 -11.03 -11.02 -6.90
C GLU A 64 -12.38 -10.47 -6.50
N GLU A 65 -12.40 -9.27 -5.93
CA GLU A 65 -13.62 -8.60 -5.50
C GLU A 65 -14.22 -7.73 -6.61
N GLN A 66 -13.48 -7.52 -7.69
CA GLN A 66 -13.85 -6.67 -8.81
C GLN A 66 -14.26 -5.28 -8.35
N LYS A 67 -13.42 -4.67 -7.53
CA LYS A 67 -13.68 -3.32 -7.02
C LYS A 67 -12.43 -2.46 -7.04
N LEU A 68 -12.65 -1.17 -7.15
CA LEU A 68 -11.60 -0.16 -7.11
C LEU A 68 -11.60 0.52 -5.75
N PHE A 69 -10.46 0.50 -5.07
CA PHE A 69 -10.30 1.18 -3.81
C PHE A 69 -9.39 2.38 -3.98
N CYS A 70 -9.91 3.57 -3.71
CA CYS A 70 -9.18 4.82 -3.84
C CYS A 70 -9.09 5.53 -2.50
N LEU A 71 -7.94 6.16 -2.25
CA LEU A 71 -7.72 6.93 -1.04
C LEU A 71 -6.97 8.21 -1.37
N ARG A 72 -7.36 9.28 -0.71
CA ARG A 72 -6.67 10.56 -0.81
C ARG A 72 -6.27 11.05 0.56
#